data_a4758cf15eaf33cc4dde49b09f957eab
#
_entry.id   a4758cf15eaf33cc4dde49b09f957eab
#
_cell.length_a   1.000
_cell.length_b   1.000
_cell.length_c   1.000
_cell.angle_alpha   90.00
_cell.angle_beta   90.00
_cell.angle_gamma   90.00
#
_symmetry.space_group_name_H-M   'P 1'
#
loop_
_entity.id
_entity.type
_entity.pdbx_description
1 polymer ?
#
loop_
_entity_poly.entity_id
_entity_poly.type
_entity_poly.pdbx_seq_one_letter_code
_entity_poly.pdbx_strand_id
1 'polypeptide(L)'
;MQKDLVKSEPLSGIEVGRESEEMCLLARLFNGFANSTRLSILLLLAQRGEMKVGELVDELGAPQPRVSDHLRCLAWCGYVQVRREGRNAFYAVADERVMQILELGEELLQDNLEHLEACDDIEKGC
;
A
#
# COMPACT_ATOMS: atom_id res chain seq x y z
N MET A 1 -17.86 18.00 -3.08
CA MET A 1 -17.54 17.21 -3.02
C MET A 1 -17.53 16.41 -1.96
N GLN A 2 -17.40 16.45 -1.00
CA GLN A 2 -17.29 15.57 -0.08
C GLN A 2 -18.45 15.31 0.69
N LYS A 3 -19.59 15.75 0.38
CA LYS A 3 -20.68 15.44 1.15
C LYS A 3 -20.90 14.02 1.31
N ASP A 4 -20.65 13.21 0.34
CA ASP A 4 -20.89 11.80 0.45
C ASP A 4 -20.00 11.15 1.47
N LEU A 5 -18.81 11.66 1.64
CA LEU A 5 -17.93 11.14 2.63
C LEU A 5 -18.47 11.39 4.02
N VAL A 6 -19.06 12.54 4.20
CA VAL A 6 -19.57 12.89 5.49
C VAL A 6 -20.64 11.94 5.95
N LYS A 7 -21.37 11.37 5.01
CA LYS A 7 -22.41 10.48 5.40
C LYS A 7 -21.93 9.11 5.74
N SER A 8 -20.70 8.79 5.47
CA SER A 8 -20.20 7.46 5.75
C SER A 8 -20.17 7.20 7.22
N GLU A 9 -20.84 6.16 7.63
CA GLU A 9 -20.86 5.85 9.00
C GLU A 9 -19.62 5.31 9.58
N PRO A 10 -18.82 4.54 8.85
CA PRO A 10 -17.62 3.93 9.45
C PRO A 10 -16.67 4.90 10.09
N LEU A 11 -16.62 6.13 9.60
CA LEU A 11 -15.66 7.06 10.15
C LEU A 11 -16.02 7.52 11.55
N SER A 12 -17.26 7.33 11.96
CA SER A 12 -17.65 7.81 13.27
C SER A 12 -17.28 6.86 14.38
N GLY A 13 -16.80 5.67 14.07
CA GLY A 13 -16.49 4.71 15.10
C GLY A 13 -15.06 4.72 15.58
N ILE A 14 -14.22 5.59 15.03
CA ILE A 14 -12.83 5.60 15.40
C ILE A 14 -12.55 6.74 16.36
N GLU A 15 -11.91 6.42 17.47
CA GLU A 15 -11.56 7.43 18.43
C GLU A 15 -10.42 8.26 17.88
N VAL A 16 -10.62 9.55 17.77
CA VAL A 16 -9.63 10.45 17.19
C VAL A 16 -8.78 11.05 18.29
N GLY A 17 -7.48 10.98 18.12
CA GLY A 17 -6.57 11.53 19.09
C GLY A 17 -5.17 11.06 18.80
N ARG A 18 -4.20 11.93 19.02
CA ARG A 18 -2.83 11.60 18.68
C ARG A 18 -2.34 10.37 19.43
N GLU A 19 -2.85 10.15 20.61
CA GLU A 19 -2.41 9.02 21.41
C GLU A 19 -3.42 7.89 21.44
N SER A 20 -4.46 7.99 20.65
CA SER A 20 -5.43 6.92 20.57
C SER A 20 -4.78 5.69 19.93
N GLU A 21 -5.01 4.55 20.52
CA GLU A 21 -4.45 3.32 20.00
C GLU A 21 -4.98 3.04 18.61
N GLU A 22 -6.26 3.29 18.40
CA GLU A 22 -6.86 3.08 17.10
C GLU A 22 -6.22 3.98 16.05
N MET A 23 -5.94 5.22 16.41
CA MET A 23 -5.36 6.14 15.46
C MET A 23 -3.93 5.74 15.12
N CYS A 24 -3.18 5.26 16.11
CA CYS A 24 -1.83 4.78 15.86
C CYS A 24 -1.84 3.57 14.93
N LEU A 25 -2.80 2.69 15.11
CA LEU A 25 -2.91 1.51 14.26
C LEU A 25 -3.31 1.89 12.85
N LEU A 26 -4.23 2.83 12.71
CA LEU A 26 -4.65 3.29 11.38
C LEU A 26 -3.48 3.96 10.66
N ALA A 27 -2.70 4.76 11.39
CA ALA A 27 -1.53 5.39 10.79
C ALA A 27 -0.53 4.33 10.33
N ARG A 28 -0.37 3.28 11.11
CA ARG A 28 0.53 2.20 10.76
C ARG A 28 0.05 1.48 9.50
N LEU A 29 -1.26 1.33 9.38
CA LEU A 29 -1.84 0.73 8.19
C LEU A 29 -1.49 1.54 6.96
N PHE A 30 -1.65 2.86 7.03
CA PHE A 30 -1.32 3.69 5.88
C PHE A 30 0.18 3.76 5.63
N ASN A 31 0.98 3.57 6.67
CA ASN A 31 2.41 3.56 6.48
C ASN A 31 2.87 2.38 5.61
N GLY A 32 2.08 1.33 5.57
CA GLY A 32 2.37 0.21 4.67
C GLY A 32 2.39 0.63 3.22
N PHE A 33 1.68 1.70 2.86
CA PHE A 33 1.68 2.21 1.50
C PHE A 33 2.72 3.31 1.29
N ALA A 34 3.39 3.78 2.34
CA ALA A 34 4.22 4.97 2.26
C ALA A 34 5.67 4.64 1.96
N ASN A 35 5.90 3.89 0.90
CA ASN A 35 7.24 3.52 0.48
C ASN A 35 7.16 3.12 -0.98
N SER A 36 8.03 3.68 -1.80
CA SER A 36 7.93 3.46 -3.25
C SER A 36 8.10 2.00 -3.64
N THR A 37 8.96 1.26 -2.94
CA THR A 37 9.15 -0.14 -3.26
C THR A 37 7.89 -0.94 -2.93
N ARG A 38 7.31 -0.70 -1.76
CA ARG A 38 6.09 -1.41 -1.38
C ARG A 38 4.92 -1.05 -2.31
N LEU A 39 4.81 0.23 -2.67
CA LEU A 39 3.77 0.63 -3.62
C LEU A 39 3.98 -0.06 -4.96
N SER A 40 5.22 -0.13 -5.42
CA SER A 40 5.51 -0.79 -6.69
C SER A 40 5.13 -2.26 -6.66
N ILE A 41 5.43 -2.93 -5.55
CA ILE A 41 5.05 -4.33 -5.40
C ILE A 41 3.54 -4.47 -5.49
N LEU A 42 2.81 -3.65 -4.74
CA LEU A 42 1.36 -3.77 -4.73
C LEU A 42 0.76 -3.47 -6.10
N LEU A 43 1.27 -2.47 -6.78
CA LEU A 43 0.76 -2.14 -8.10
C LEU A 43 1.05 -3.23 -9.12
N LEU A 44 2.24 -3.83 -9.05
CA LEU A 44 2.57 -4.92 -9.95
C LEU A 44 1.65 -6.11 -9.70
N LEU A 45 1.42 -6.44 -8.44
CA LEU A 45 0.55 -7.56 -8.13
C LEU A 45 -0.89 -7.27 -8.54
N ALA A 46 -1.33 -6.01 -8.39
CA ALA A 46 -2.67 -5.65 -8.80
C ALA A 46 -2.83 -5.74 -10.31
N GLN A 47 -1.78 -5.37 -11.04
CA GLN A 47 -1.85 -5.36 -12.49
C GLN A 47 -1.67 -6.74 -13.12
N ARG A 48 -0.80 -7.55 -12.55
CA ARG A 48 -0.41 -8.80 -13.18
C ARG A 48 -0.90 -10.06 -12.48
N GLY A 49 -1.47 -9.91 -11.29
CA GLY A 49 -1.91 -11.07 -10.54
C GLY A 49 -0.75 -11.68 -9.75
N GLU A 50 -0.79 -12.97 -9.54
CA GLU A 50 0.24 -13.62 -8.74
C GLU A 50 1.62 -13.52 -9.36
N MET A 51 2.61 -13.25 -8.52
CA MET A 51 4.00 -13.17 -8.96
C MET A 51 4.92 -13.80 -7.94
N LYS A 52 6.02 -14.36 -8.42
CA LYS A 52 7.05 -14.91 -7.55
C LYS A 52 8.03 -13.80 -7.18
N VAL A 53 8.77 -14.02 -6.10
CA VAL A 53 9.76 -13.03 -5.65
C VAL A 53 10.75 -12.69 -6.76
N GLY A 54 11.21 -13.72 -7.48
CA GLY A 54 12.17 -13.46 -8.55
C GLY A 54 11.63 -12.56 -9.63
N GLU A 55 10.35 -12.71 -9.95
CA GLU A 55 9.73 -11.85 -10.96
C GLU A 55 9.65 -10.41 -10.47
N LEU A 56 9.32 -10.24 -9.19
CA LEU A 56 9.28 -8.90 -8.61
C LEU A 56 10.67 -8.27 -8.58
N VAL A 57 11.69 -9.05 -8.24
CA VAL A 57 13.05 -8.57 -8.23
C VAL A 57 13.46 -8.08 -9.63
N ASP A 58 13.12 -8.86 -10.64
CA ASP A 58 13.46 -8.50 -12.00
C ASP A 58 12.77 -7.21 -12.43
N GLU A 59 11.49 -7.07 -12.08
CA GLU A 59 10.76 -5.88 -12.47
C GLU A 59 11.20 -4.64 -11.71
N LEU A 60 11.52 -4.80 -10.44
CA LEU A 60 11.83 -3.66 -9.61
C LEU A 60 13.29 -3.27 -9.63
N GLY A 61 14.16 -4.20 -10.00
CA GLY A 61 15.59 -3.92 -9.98
C GLY A 61 16.12 -3.76 -8.57
N ALA A 62 15.43 -4.29 -7.57
CA ALA A 62 15.86 -4.18 -6.19
C ALA A 62 16.41 -5.51 -5.71
N PRO A 63 17.34 -5.50 -4.74
CA PRO A 63 17.90 -6.77 -4.25
C PRO A 63 16.83 -7.66 -3.64
N GLN A 64 16.98 -8.96 -3.85
CA GLN A 64 15.99 -9.91 -3.35
C GLN A 64 15.74 -9.80 -1.86
N PRO A 65 16.76 -9.63 -0.99
CA PRO A 65 16.48 -9.53 0.44
C PRO A 65 15.57 -8.35 0.78
N ARG A 66 15.73 -7.24 0.06
CA ARG A 66 14.88 -6.08 0.30
C ARG A 66 13.45 -6.35 -0.13
N VAL A 67 13.29 -6.95 -1.31
CA VAL A 67 11.95 -7.29 -1.80
C VAL A 67 11.29 -8.27 -0.85
N SER A 68 12.03 -9.27 -0.38
CA SER A 68 11.49 -10.26 0.54
C SER A 68 11.07 -9.63 1.86
N ASP A 69 11.85 -8.67 2.36
CA ASP A 69 11.49 -8.00 3.60
C ASP A 69 10.22 -7.19 3.45
N HIS A 70 10.08 -6.49 2.33
CA HIS A 70 8.86 -5.72 2.08
C HIS A 70 7.65 -6.63 1.92
N LEU A 71 7.82 -7.77 1.25
CA LEU A 71 6.73 -8.72 1.10
C LEU A 71 6.29 -9.27 2.44
N ARG A 72 7.25 -9.53 3.34
CA ARG A 72 6.91 -10.01 4.66
C ARG A 72 6.11 -8.98 5.42
N CYS A 73 6.52 -7.72 5.32
CA CYS A 73 5.80 -6.64 5.97
C CYS A 73 4.39 -6.51 5.41
N LEU A 74 4.26 -6.57 4.09
CA LEU A 74 2.95 -6.44 3.45
C LEU A 74 2.04 -7.63 3.81
N ALA A 75 2.61 -8.81 3.94
CA ALA A 75 1.82 -9.97 4.34
C ALA A 75 1.35 -9.84 5.78
N TRP A 76 2.21 -9.32 6.65
CA TRP A 76 1.83 -9.11 8.03
C TRP A 76 0.72 -8.08 8.16
N CYS A 77 0.71 -7.08 7.30
CA CYS A 77 -0.33 -6.05 7.32
C CYS A 77 -1.61 -6.51 6.64
N GLY A 78 -1.60 -7.69 6.04
CA GLY A 78 -2.80 -8.19 5.37
C GLY A 78 -3.00 -7.67 3.96
N TYR A 79 -1.97 -7.04 3.38
CA TYR A 79 -2.10 -6.48 2.04
C TYR A 79 -1.83 -7.50 0.94
N VAL A 80 -0.96 -8.47 1.22
CA VAL A 80 -0.68 -9.52 0.26
C VAL A 80 -0.84 -10.87 0.94
N GLN A 81 -1.09 -11.87 0.14
CA GLN A 81 -1.15 -13.25 0.63
C GLN A 81 -0.17 -14.06 -0.18
N VAL A 82 0.29 -15.16 0.39
CA VAL A 82 1.25 -16.01 -0.26
C VAL A 82 0.64 -17.40 -0.44
N ARG A 83 0.83 -17.97 -1.61
CA ARG A 83 0.41 -19.32 -1.91
C ARG A 83 1.67 -20.12 -2.23
N ARG A 84 1.85 -21.22 -1.58
CA ARG A 84 3.05 -22.03 -1.81
C ARG A 84 2.70 -23.25 -2.63
N GLU A 85 3.58 -23.53 -3.59
CA GLU A 85 3.38 -24.68 -4.43
C GLU A 85 4.77 -25.26 -4.68
N GLY A 86 5.08 -26.38 -4.07
CA GLY A 86 6.42 -26.95 -4.13
C GLY A 86 7.41 -25.99 -3.51
N ARG A 87 8.42 -25.63 -4.28
CA ARG A 87 9.44 -24.71 -3.80
C ARG A 87 9.10 -23.27 -4.11
N ASN A 88 8.00 -23.04 -4.82
CA ASN A 88 7.65 -21.71 -5.27
C ASN A 88 6.68 -21.04 -4.30
N ALA A 89 6.84 -19.75 -4.13
CA ALA A 89 5.91 -18.92 -3.37
C ALA A 89 5.35 -17.86 -4.30
N PHE A 90 4.04 -17.80 -4.39
CA PHE A 90 3.36 -16.85 -5.24
C PHE A 90 2.64 -15.82 -4.37
N TYR A 91 2.88 -14.56 -4.65
CA TYR A 91 2.28 -13.47 -3.88
C TYR A 91 1.20 -12.79 -4.70
N ALA A 92 0.14 -12.39 -4.04
CA ALA A 92 -0.98 -11.70 -4.68
C ALA A 92 -1.57 -10.71 -3.70
N VAL A 93 -2.30 -9.72 -4.22
CA VAL A 93 -3.02 -8.80 -3.36
C VAL A 93 -4.09 -9.61 -2.62
N ALA A 94 -4.17 -9.41 -1.32
CA ALA A 94 -5.04 -10.24 -0.49
C ALA A 94 -6.48 -9.75 -0.42
N ASP A 95 -6.70 -8.46 -0.69
CA ASP A 95 -8.00 -7.86 -0.41
C ASP A 95 -8.29 -6.81 -1.47
N GLU A 96 -9.49 -6.87 -2.02
CA GLU A 96 -9.86 -5.95 -3.07
C GLU A 96 -9.81 -4.50 -2.61
N ARG A 97 -10.02 -4.26 -1.33
CA ARG A 97 -9.98 -2.90 -0.80
C ARG A 97 -8.58 -2.28 -0.91
N VAL A 98 -7.54 -3.12 -0.90
CA VAL A 98 -6.18 -2.61 -1.13
C VAL A 98 -6.09 -2.02 -2.52
N MET A 99 -6.68 -2.69 -3.50
CA MET A 99 -6.69 -2.16 -4.86
C MET A 99 -7.48 -0.87 -4.95
N GLN A 100 -8.58 -0.79 -4.22
CA GLN A 100 -9.39 0.42 -4.21
C GLN A 100 -8.62 1.60 -3.62
N ILE A 101 -7.86 1.37 -2.56
CA ILE A 101 -7.03 2.42 -1.99
C ILE A 101 -5.98 2.89 -2.99
N LEU A 102 -5.36 1.95 -3.70
CA LEU A 102 -4.37 2.30 -4.70
C LEU A 102 -4.97 3.12 -5.83
N GLU A 103 -6.15 2.75 -6.28
CA GLU A 103 -6.82 3.47 -7.35
C GLU A 103 -7.18 4.88 -6.93
N LEU A 104 -7.71 5.02 -5.72
CA LEU A 104 -8.04 6.34 -5.21
C LEU A 104 -6.79 7.19 -5.02
N GLY A 105 -5.70 6.56 -4.59
CA GLY A 105 -4.44 7.27 -4.47
C GLY A 105 -3.95 7.79 -5.81
N GLU A 106 -4.08 6.98 -6.86
CA GLU A 106 -3.69 7.41 -8.19
C GLU A 106 -4.54 8.58 -8.67
N GLU A 107 -5.83 8.53 -8.39
CA GLU A 107 -6.72 9.62 -8.78
C GLU A 107 -6.35 10.90 -8.05
N LEU A 108 -6.08 10.79 -6.76
CA LEU A 108 -5.68 11.96 -6.00
C LEU A 108 -4.36 12.53 -6.52
N LEU A 109 -3.44 11.66 -6.89
CA LEU A 109 -2.16 12.10 -7.42
C LEU A 109 -2.37 12.87 -8.72
N GLN A 110 -3.20 12.36 -9.62
CA GLN A 110 -3.45 13.04 -10.88
C GLN A 110 -4.04 14.43 -10.66
N ASP A 111 -4.97 14.54 -9.72
CA ASP A 111 -5.64 15.81 -9.47
C ASP A 111 -4.75 16.81 -8.73
N ASN A 112 -3.76 16.34 -8.01
CA ASN A 112 -2.96 17.21 -7.15
C ASN A 112 -1.46 17.17 -7.47
N LEU A 113 -1.15 16.77 -8.67
CA LEU A 113 0.26 16.55 -9.02
C LEU A 113 1.10 17.80 -8.83
N GLU A 114 0.60 18.94 -9.31
CA GLU A 114 1.35 20.17 -9.20
C GLU A 114 1.58 20.56 -7.74
N HIS A 115 0.57 20.35 -6.91
CA HIS A 115 0.69 20.70 -5.50
C HIS A 115 1.70 19.81 -4.80
N LEU A 116 1.71 18.53 -5.13
CA LEU A 116 2.63 17.61 -4.51
C LEU A 116 4.08 17.89 -4.91
N GLU A 117 4.27 18.24 -6.16
CA GLU A 117 5.61 18.52 -6.63
C GLU A 117 6.17 19.79 -6.01
N ALA A 118 5.29 20.73 -5.69
CA ALA A 118 5.71 22.00 -5.11
C ALA A 118 5.81 21.96 -3.59
N CYS A 119 5.39 20.90 -2.95
CA CYS A 119 5.37 20.83 -1.50
C CYS A 119 6.71 20.40 -0.95
N ASP A 120 7.40 21.33 -0.28
CA ASP A 120 8.70 21.03 0.28
C ASP A 120 8.61 20.37 1.63
N ASP A 121 7.44 20.39 2.25
CA ASP A 121 7.28 19.81 3.57
C ASP A 121 7.10 18.31 3.54
N ILE A 122 6.79 17.75 2.39
CA ILE A 122 6.62 16.32 2.27
C ILE A 122 7.95 15.69 1.96
N GLU A 123 8.29 14.68 2.73
CA GLU A 123 9.55 14.00 2.55
C GLU A 123 9.62 13.39 1.16
N LYS A 124 10.70 13.67 0.46
CA LYS A 124 10.82 13.18 -0.89
C LYS A 124 11.51 11.86 -0.99
N GLY A 125 11.83 11.28 0.09
CA GLY A 125 12.73 10.18 0.08
C GLY A 125 12.17 8.86 -0.37
N CYS A 126 11.71 8.78 -1.47
CA CYS A 126 11.33 7.48 -2.01
C CYS A 126 12.51 6.74 -2.62
#